data_c0cd53ae9073874dd6fa8e95da05a462
#
_entry.id   c0cd53ae9073874dd6fa8e95da05a462
#
_cell.length_a   1.000
_cell.length_b   1.000
_cell.length_c   1.000
_cell.angle_alpha   90.00
_cell.angle_beta   90.00
_cell.angle_gamma   90.00
#
_symmetry.space_group_name_H-M   'P 1'
#
loop_
_entity.id
_entity.type
_entity.pdbx_description
1 polymer ?
#
loop_
_entity_poly.entity_id
_entity_poly.type
_entity_poly.pdbx_seq_one_letter_code
_entity_poly.pdbx_strand_id
1 'polypeptide(L)'
;MIGCGWLKSAEMGRRVERFTVERLRVVDFVEHVRRCPAKYFLVDRDSAGLPTEVLQAVAWDALHRRDGTHGQISVEIESDLSFTVESDQRPSADEQEELLPRFFGSLLDMFDMRRWAPSAAAALSVRTVIEVWLDGHGYRQELVGMDPTGPREEFIAPRLFGTRTAFHLDPSFCGQGEAIAWALRPEELHGETCKEHPSPTTFPIRDLRSETETPVSE
;
A
#
# COMPACT_ATOMS: atom_id res chain seq x y z
N MET A 1 15.01 -9.99 -21.41
CA MET A 1 13.77 -9.22 -21.44
C MET A 1 12.62 -10.17 -21.74
N ILE A 2 11.84 -10.56 -20.73
CA ILE A 2 10.61 -11.36 -20.90
C ILE A 2 9.48 -10.45 -20.40
N GLY A 3 8.82 -9.79 -21.36
CA GLY A 3 7.78 -8.83 -21.09
C GLY A 3 6.53 -9.47 -20.46
N CYS A 4 5.83 -8.73 -19.62
CA CYS A 4 4.45 -8.99 -19.21
C CYS A 4 3.50 -8.76 -20.42
N GLY A 5 3.52 -9.68 -21.39
CA GLY A 5 2.69 -9.58 -22.59
C GLY A 5 1.29 -10.11 -22.36
N TRP A 6 0.28 -9.27 -22.52
CA TRP A 6 -1.10 -9.69 -22.73
C TRP A 6 -1.22 -10.45 -24.05
N LEU A 7 -1.64 -11.70 -24.00
CA LEU A 7 -1.96 -12.49 -25.20
C LEU A 7 -3.14 -11.87 -25.92
N LYS A 8 -2.88 -11.26 -27.08
CA LYS A 8 -3.93 -10.94 -28.07
C LYS A 8 -4.58 -12.23 -28.52
N SER A 9 -5.92 -12.25 -28.47
CA SER A 9 -6.73 -13.30 -29.04
C SER A 9 -6.43 -13.48 -30.53
N ALA A 10 -5.85 -14.61 -30.87
CA ALA A 10 -5.83 -15.13 -32.21
C ALA A 10 -5.80 -16.65 -32.17
N GLU A 11 -6.86 -17.23 -32.73
CA GLU A 11 -7.01 -18.60 -33.22
C GLU A 11 -6.93 -19.77 -32.21
N MET A 12 -8.09 -20.30 -31.98
CA MET A 12 -8.44 -21.45 -31.15
C MET A 12 -8.08 -22.77 -31.83
N GLY A 13 -6.76 -23.09 -31.75
CA GLY A 13 -6.29 -24.47 -31.94
C GLY A 13 -6.06 -25.06 -30.55
N ARG A 14 -6.96 -25.94 -30.08
CA ARG A 14 -6.88 -26.61 -28.79
C ARG A 14 -5.60 -27.44 -28.71
N ARG A 15 -4.51 -26.86 -28.23
CA ARG A 15 -3.41 -27.58 -27.63
C ARG A 15 -3.61 -27.51 -26.11
N VAL A 16 -4.22 -28.55 -25.55
CA VAL A 16 -4.25 -28.74 -24.09
C VAL A 16 -2.81 -29.06 -23.67
N GLU A 17 -2.02 -28.04 -23.33
CA GLU A 17 -0.77 -28.25 -22.65
C GLU A 17 -1.10 -28.75 -21.26
N ARG A 18 -0.74 -30.03 -20.97
CA ARG A 18 -0.82 -30.57 -19.63
C ARG A 18 0.20 -29.79 -18.78
N PHE A 19 -0.31 -28.93 -17.91
CA PHE A 19 0.51 -28.32 -16.86
C PHE A 19 0.95 -29.44 -15.91
N THR A 20 2.23 -29.77 -15.91
CA THR A 20 2.80 -30.68 -14.92
C THR A 20 3.24 -29.84 -13.71
N VAL A 21 3.03 -30.39 -12.50
CA VAL A 21 3.42 -29.74 -11.22
C VAL A 21 4.89 -29.31 -11.22
N GLU A 22 5.74 -30.03 -11.95
CA GLU A 22 7.18 -29.73 -12.12
C GLU A 22 7.48 -28.40 -12.83
N ARG A 23 6.49 -27.79 -13.50
CA ARG A 23 6.59 -26.46 -14.15
C ARG A 23 6.03 -25.32 -13.30
N LEU A 24 5.45 -25.62 -12.15
CA LEU A 24 4.97 -24.61 -11.21
C LEU A 24 6.17 -24.06 -10.43
N ARG A 25 6.57 -22.84 -10.71
CA ARG A 25 7.52 -22.11 -9.89
C ARG A 25 6.75 -21.28 -8.89
N VAL A 26 6.92 -21.56 -7.61
CA VAL A 26 6.46 -20.65 -6.55
C VAL A 26 7.34 -19.41 -6.65
N VAL A 27 6.71 -18.27 -6.92
CA VAL A 27 7.38 -16.96 -6.94
C VAL A 27 7.09 -16.31 -5.59
N ASP A 28 8.13 -15.80 -4.96
CA ASP A 28 8.01 -14.99 -3.76
C ASP A 28 7.13 -13.75 -4.03
N PHE A 29 6.34 -13.33 -3.04
CA PHE A 29 5.40 -12.23 -3.21
C PHE A 29 6.13 -10.91 -3.53
N VAL A 30 7.21 -10.60 -2.80
CA VAL A 30 8.01 -9.38 -3.03
C VAL A 30 8.60 -9.40 -4.43
N GLU A 31 9.18 -10.55 -4.85
CA GLU A 31 9.69 -10.72 -6.22
C GLU A 31 8.57 -10.53 -7.26
N HIS A 32 7.38 -11.04 -7.00
CA HIS A 32 6.25 -10.91 -7.92
C HIS A 32 5.77 -9.47 -8.06
N VAL A 33 5.59 -8.74 -6.95
CA VAL A 33 5.18 -7.33 -6.96
C VAL A 33 6.23 -6.50 -7.72
N ARG A 34 7.51 -6.66 -7.38
CA ARG A 34 8.61 -5.93 -8.02
C ARG A 34 8.75 -6.23 -9.51
N ARG A 35 8.42 -7.45 -9.94
CA ARG A 35 8.48 -7.82 -11.34
C ARG A 35 7.29 -7.35 -12.16
N CYS A 36 6.11 -7.24 -11.56
CA CYS A 36 4.87 -6.91 -12.23
C CYS A 36 4.04 -5.87 -11.46
N PRO A 37 4.58 -4.65 -11.18
CA PRO A 37 3.87 -3.62 -10.41
C PRO A 37 2.55 -3.21 -11.06
N ALA A 38 2.44 -3.25 -12.39
CA ALA A 38 1.22 -2.94 -13.11
C ALA A 38 0.02 -3.81 -12.73
N LYS A 39 0.23 -5.00 -12.16
CA LYS A 39 -0.87 -5.82 -11.63
C LYS A 39 -1.44 -5.29 -10.33
N TYR A 40 -0.69 -4.49 -9.61
CA TYR A 40 -1.03 -3.98 -8.28
C TYR A 40 -1.36 -2.49 -8.31
N PHE A 41 -0.65 -1.72 -9.13
CA PHE A 41 -0.71 -0.27 -9.14
C PHE A 41 -1.10 0.31 -10.51
N LEU A 42 -1.50 -0.56 -11.45
CA LEU A 42 -1.96 -0.20 -12.81
C LEU A 42 -0.91 0.49 -13.69
N VAL A 43 0.30 0.70 -13.20
CA VAL A 43 1.42 1.30 -13.92
C VAL A 43 2.65 0.41 -13.85
N ASP A 44 3.49 0.48 -14.88
CA ASP A 44 4.74 -0.26 -14.92
C ASP A 44 5.83 0.41 -14.07
N ARG A 45 6.91 -0.35 -13.80
CA ARG A 45 8.04 0.10 -13.00
C ARG A 45 8.66 1.41 -13.50
N ASP A 46 8.75 1.58 -14.81
CA ASP A 46 9.40 2.73 -15.43
C ASP A 46 8.47 3.96 -15.53
N SER A 47 7.31 3.90 -14.90
CA SER A 47 6.37 5.02 -14.86
C SER A 47 6.77 6.02 -13.77
N ALA A 48 7.03 7.26 -14.12
CA ALA A 48 7.29 8.34 -13.17
C ALA A 48 6.16 8.55 -12.15
N GLY A 49 4.94 8.07 -12.46
CA GLY A 49 3.78 8.12 -11.56
C GLY A 49 3.73 6.99 -10.54
N LEU A 50 4.61 5.99 -10.60
CA LEU A 50 4.51 4.81 -9.72
C LEU A 50 4.41 5.17 -8.22
N PRO A 51 5.23 6.09 -7.64
CA PRO A 51 5.09 6.44 -6.23
C PRO A 51 3.72 7.02 -5.89
N THR A 52 3.14 7.81 -6.79
CA THR A 52 1.79 8.37 -6.63
C THR A 52 0.72 7.29 -6.67
N GLU A 53 0.79 6.37 -7.62
CA GLU A 53 -0.15 5.26 -7.74
C GLU A 53 -0.08 4.30 -6.54
N VAL A 54 1.11 4.09 -5.98
CA VAL A 54 1.27 3.31 -4.73
C VAL A 54 0.54 4.01 -3.59
N LEU A 55 0.74 5.31 -3.41
CA LEU A 55 0.04 6.09 -2.38
C LEU A 55 -1.47 6.07 -2.61
N GLN A 56 -1.94 6.26 -3.84
CA GLN A 56 -3.36 6.22 -4.18
C GLN A 56 -3.98 4.86 -3.84
N ALA A 57 -3.33 3.76 -4.19
CA ALA A 57 -3.83 2.42 -3.90
C ALA A 57 -3.95 2.17 -2.40
N VAL A 58 -2.95 2.59 -1.60
CA VAL A 58 -2.97 2.45 -0.14
C VAL A 58 -4.05 3.34 0.50
N ALA A 59 -4.16 4.59 0.06
CA ALA A 59 -5.17 5.52 0.55
C ALA A 59 -6.58 5.03 0.22
N TRP A 60 -6.80 4.52 -0.98
CA TRP A 60 -8.07 3.95 -1.42
C TRP A 60 -8.47 2.74 -0.57
N ASP A 61 -7.53 1.82 -0.31
CA ASP A 61 -7.76 0.65 0.54
C ASP A 61 -8.10 1.05 1.99
N ALA A 62 -7.39 2.06 2.52
CA ALA A 62 -7.64 2.58 3.86
C ALA A 62 -9.00 3.32 3.98
N LEU A 63 -9.45 3.98 2.92
CA LEU A 63 -10.71 4.74 2.88
C LEU A 63 -11.94 3.83 2.83
N HIS A 64 -11.87 2.74 2.04
CA HIS A 64 -13.00 1.88 1.78
C HIS A 64 -13.08 0.72 2.77
N ARG A 65 -14.12 0.71 3.60
CA ARG A 65 -14.38 -0.35 4.56
C ARG A 65 -15.00 -1.58 3.91
N ARG A 66 -14.85 -2.73 4.54
CA ARG A 66 -15.45 -4.00 4.08
C ARG A 66 -16.98 -3.96 4.02
N ASP A 67 -17.63 -3.19 4.87
CA ASP A 67 -19.09 -3.02 4.91
C ASP A 67 -19.61 -2.06 3.82
N GLY A 68 -18.71 -1.51 3.00
CA GLY A 68 -19.05 -0.54 1.95
C GLY A 68 -19.19 0.89 2.46
N THR A 69 -18.96 1.15 3.73
CA THR A 69 -18.88 2.51 4.28
C THR A 69 -17.48 3.09 4.07
N HIS A 70 -17.38 4.43 4.17
CA HIS A 70 -16.09 5.12 4.13
C HIS A 70 -15.58 5.39 5.53
N GLY A 71 -14.26 5.22 5.69
CA GLY A 71 -13.54 5.60 6.89
C GLY A 71 -13.08 7.05 6.84
N GLN A 72 -12.56 7.53 7.96
CA GLN A 72 -11.75 8.74 7.99
C GLN A 72 -10.29 8.33 7.80
N ILE A 73 -9.62 8.97 6.86
CA ILE A 73 -8.18 8.76 6.65
C ILE A 73 -7.46 10.09 6.63
N SER A 74 -6.17 10.07 6.93
CA SER A 74 -5.26 11.18 6.66
C SER A 74 -4.02 10.67 5.97
N VAL A 75 -3.47 11.49 5.09
CA VAL A 75 -2.23 11.22 4.35
C VAL A 75 -1.23 12.31 4.69
N GLU A 76 -0.01 11.91 5.05
CA GLU A 76 1.13 12.79 5.20
C GLU A 76 2.21 12.38 4.18
N ILE A 77 2.68 13.33 3.37
CA ILE A 77 3.77 13.13 2.41
C ILE A 77 5.02 13.76 3.00
N GLU A 78 5.98 12.93 3.38
CA GLU A 78 7.16 13.33 4.14
C GLU A 78 8.36 13.64 3.22
N SER A 79 8.43 12.92 2.09
CA SER A 79 9.45 13.11 1.06
C SER A 79 8.93 12.62 -0.30
N ASP A 80 9.74 12.72 -1.34
CA ASP A 80 9.39 12.27 -2.69
C ASP A 80 8.99 10.78 -2.75
N LEU A 81 9.52 9.95 -1.85
CA LEU A 81 9.28 8.52 -1.80
C LEU A 81 8.76 8.04 -0.43
N SER A 82 8.36 8.97 0.46
CA SER A 82 7.91 8.61 1.80
C SER A 82 6.56 9.23 2.12
N PHE A 83 5.65 8.40 2.59
CA PHE A 83 4.32 8.83 3.00
C PHE A 83 3.76 7.98 4.13
N THR A 84 2.84 8.56 4.87
CA THR A 84 2.09 7.90 5.94
C THR A 84 0.60 7.97 5.64
N VAL A 85 -0.11 6.85 5.82
CA VAL A 85 -1.57 6.78 5.79
C VAL A 85 -2.06 6.36 7.17
N GLU A 86 -2.95 7.16 7.72
CA GLU A 86 -3.65 6.88 8.97
C GLU A 86 -5.14 6.68 8.70
N SER A 87 -5.77 5.73 9.37
CA SER A 87 -7.17 5.35 9.17
C SER A 87 -7.84 5.08 10.51
N ASP A 88 -9.13 5.38 10.61
CA ASP A 88 -9.99 5.04 11.76
C ASP A 88 -10.59 3.63 11.66
N GLN A 89 -10.13 2.80 10.74
CA GLN A 89 -10.64 1.45 10.58
C GLN A 89 -10.43 0.64 11.86
N ARG A 90 -11.54 0.05 12.34
CA ARG A 90 -11.48 -0.87 13.46
C ARG A 90 -11.16 -2.27 12.95
N PRO A 91 -10.14 -2.93 13.48
CA PRO A 91 -9.90 -4.35 13.18
C PRO A 91 -11.13 -5.18 13.56
N SER A 92 -11.50 -6.17 12.76
CA SER A 92 -12.59 -7.09 13.11
C SER A 92 -12.19 -7.96 14.32
N ALA A 93 -13.20 -8.50 15.02
CA ALA A 93 -12.95 -9.36 16.20
C ALA A 93 -12.07 -10.57 15.85
N ASP A 94 -12.23 -11.13 14.65
CA ASP A 94 -11.44 -12.26 14.16
C ASP A 94 -9.99 -11.88 13.79
N GLU A 95 -9.74 -10.59 13.58
CA GLU A 95 -8.41 -10.04 13.29
C GLU A 95 -7.60 -9.72 14.56
N GLN A 96 -8.25 -9.73 15.73
CA GLN A 96 -7.62 -9.29 16.99
C GLN A 96 -6.57 -10.27 17.52
N GLU A 97 -6.73 -11.56 17.28
CA GLU A 97 -5.83 -12.60 17.81
C GLU A 97 -4.52 -12.72 16.99
N GLU A 98 -4.53 -12.29 15.71
CA GLU A 98 -3.41 -12.39 14.78
C GLU A 98 -3.17 -11.08 13.99
N LEU A 99 -3.27 -9.92 14.64
CA LEU A 99 -3.36 -8.60 14.00
C LEU A 99 -2.26 -8.30 12.98
N LEU A 100 -1.01 -8.61 13.27
CA LEU A 100 0.09 -8.26 12.38
C LEU A 100 0.38 -9.30 11.30
N PRO A 101 0.38 -10.61 11.58
CA PRO A 101 0.46 -11.61 10.54
C PRO A 101 -0.70 -11.52 9.54
N ARG A 102 -1.91 -11.18 10.01
CA ARG A 102 -3.08 -11.03 9.12
C ARG A 102 -3.18 -9.69 8.43
N PHE A 103 -2.66 -8.60 9.00
CA PHE A 103 -2.59 -7.33 8.28
C PHE A 103 -1.81 -7.48 6.96
N PHE A 104 -0.75 -8.30 6.98
CA PHE A 104 0.02 -8.69 5.80
C PHE A 104 -0.26 -10.12 5.32
N GLY A 105 -0.74 -11.00 6.17
CA GLY A 105 -1.00 -12.40 5.85
C GLY A 105 -2.30 -12.65 5.09
N SER A 106 -3.22 -11.69 5.05
CA SER A 106 -4.45 -11.76 4.25
C SER A 106 -4.19 -11.78 2.74
N LEU A 107 -2.95 -11.54 2.32
CA LEU A 107 -2.51 -11.77 0.94
C LEU A 107 -2.52 -13.23 0.53
N LEU A 108 -2.41 -14.16 1.48
CA LEU A 108 -2.52 -15.59 1.22
C LEU A 108 -3.99 -16.01 1.09
N ASP A 109 -4.91 -15.21 1.57
CA ASP A 109 -6.33 -15.39 1.33
C ASP A 109 -6.70 -14.70 0.02
N MET A 110 -6.51 -15.42 -1.09
CA MET A 110 -6.80 -14.95 -2.44
C MET A 110 -8.26 -14.49 -2.65
N PHE A 111 -9.12 -14.65 -1.66
CA PHE A 111 -10.52 -14.24 -1.69
C PHE A 111 -10.78 -12.89 -1.03
N ASP A 112 -9.85 -12.36 -0.22
CA ASP A 112 -9.98 -11.01 0.34
C ASP A 112 -9.08 -10.02 -0.41
N MET A 113 -9.50 -9.67 -1.62
CA MET A 113 -8.81 -8.75 -2.54
C MET A 113 -8.65 -7.32 -2.02
N ARG A 114 -9.13 -7.00 -0.82
CA ARG A 114 -9.28 -5.62 -0.35
C ARG A 114 -8.10 -5.06 0.45
N ARG A 115 -7.13 -5.90 0.85
CA ARG A 115 -5.98 -5.46 1.66
C ARG A 115 -4.61 -5.73 1.01
N TRP A 116 -4.60 -5.98 -0.26
CA TRP A 116 -3.34 -6.24 -0.96
C TRP A 116 -2.49 -4.99 -1.18
N ALA A 117 -3.10 -3.80 -1.20
CA ALA A 117 -2.39 -2.56 -1.53
C ALA A 117 -1.30 -2.20 -0.49
N PRO A 118 -1.54 -2.21 0.84
CA PRO A 118 -0.49 -1.97 1.82
C PRO A 118 0.66 -2.98 1.74
N SER A 119 0.34 -4.23 1.49
CA SER A 119 1.37 -5.27 1.39
C SER A 119 2.20 -5.15 0.12
N ALA A 120 1.55 -4.83 -1.01
CA ALA A 120 2.27 -4.56 -2.25
C ALA A 120 3.15 -3.29 -2.11
N ALA A 121 2.67 -2.25 -1.41
CA ALA A 121 3.46 -1.07 -1.09
C ALA A 121 4.67 -1.41 -0.19
N ALA A 122 4.49 -2.25 0.83
CA ALA A 122 5.57 -2.74 1.67
C ALA A 122 6.62 -3.52 0.86
N ALA A 123 6.19 -4.34 -0.11
CA ALA A 123 7.09 -5.06 -1.01
C ALA A 123 7.94 -4.13 -1.89
N LEU A 124 7.47 -2.91 -2.15
CA LEU A 124 8.22 -1.86 -2.86
C LEU A 124 8.98 -0.91 -1.94
N SER A 125 8.93 -1.13 -0.63
CA SER A 125 9.55 -0.25 0.38
C SER A 125 10.85 -0.82 0.90
N VAL A 126 11.81 0.05 1.20
CA VAL A 126 13.00 -0.30 1.99
C VAL A 126 12.68 -0.36 3.49
N ARG A 127 11.60 0.31 3.89
CA ARG A 127 11.14 0.34 5.27
C ARG A 127 9.64 0.59 5.31
N THR A 128 8.92 -0.20 6.11
CA THR A 128 7.52 0.02 6.42
C THR A 128 7.32 -0.03 7.92
N VAL A 129 6.61 0.94 8.50
CA VAL A 129 6.24 0.93 9.91
C VAL A 129 4.74 0.89 10.02
N ILE A 130 4.24 -0.14 10.72
CA ILE A 130 2.81 -0.33 10.94
C ILE A 130 2.52 -0.11 12.40
N GLU A 131 1.49 0.69 12.66
CA GLU A 131 0.87 0.81 13.98
C GLU A 131 -0.59 0.40 13.86
N VAL A 132 -1.03 -0.40 14.82
CA VAL A 132 -2.43 -0.80 14.98
C VAL A 132 -2.88 -0.42 16.37
N TRP A 133 -4.01 0.24 16.46
CA TRP A 133 -4.59 0.71 17.72
C TRP A 133 -5.88 -0.04 18.02
N LEU A 134 -5.96 -0.60 19.22
CA LEU A 134 -7.06 -1.44 19.65
C LEU A 134 -7.35 -1.22 21.14
N ASP A 135 -8.55 -0.75 21.44
CA ASP A 135 -9.00 -0.48 22.80
C ASP A 135 -8.02 0.37 23.65
N GLY A 136 -7.34 1.34 22.99
CA GLY A 136 -6.34 2.21 23.60
C GLY A 136 -4.94 1.59 23.73
N HIS A 137 -4.74 0.35 23.31
CA HIS A 137 -3.45 -0.29 23.19
C HIS A 137 -2.92 -0.14 21.76
N GLY A 138 -1.65 0.24 21.63
CA GLY A 138 -0.95 0.34 20.38
C GLY A 138 0.05 -0.80 20.19
N TYR A 139 0.13 -1.28 18.96
CA TYR A 139 1.11 -2.27 18.54
C TYR A 139 1.85 -1.71 17.34
N ARG A 140 3.17 -1.79 17.37
CA ARG A 140 4.04 -1.29 16.30
C ARG A 140 4.95 -2.39 15.80
N GLN A 141 5.08 -2.49 14.48
CA GLN A 141 5.97 -3.41 13.80
C GLN A 141 6.70 -2.68 12.67
N GLU A 142 8.01 -2.86 12.62
CA GLU A 142 8.83 -2.41 11.49
C GLU A 142 9.17 -3.58 10.57
N LEU A 143 9.13 -3.33 9.26
CA LEU A 143 9.42 -4.32 8.22
C LEU A 143 10.45 -3.76 7.23
N VAL A 144 11.23 -4.67 6.66
CA VAL A 144 12.01 -4.47 5.43
C VAL A 144 11.43 -5.40 4.37
N GLY A 145 10.86 -4.83 3.30
CA GLY A 145 9.98 -5.59 2.43
C GLY A 145 8.79 -6.14 3.24
N MET A 146 8.70 -7.47 3.34
CA MET A 146 7.66 -8.16 4.12
C MET A 146 8.18 -8.80 5.42
N ASP A 147 9.47 -8.67 5.71
CA ASP A 147 10.11 -9.32 6.85
C ASP A 147 10.19 -8.38 8.06
N PRO A 148 9.68 -8.81 9.24
CA PRO A 148 9.85 -8.06 10.47
C PRO A 148 11.32 -7.88 10.85
N THR A 149 11.71 -6.66 11.23
CA THR A 149 13.10 -6.34 11.63
C THR A 149 13.37 -6.61 13.11
N GLY A 150 12.34 -6.84 13.90
CA GLY A 150 12.45 -7.07 15.34
C GLY A 150 11.12 -7.52 15.95
N PRO A 151 11.05 -7.64 17.27
CA PRO A 151 9.81 -7.96 17.95
C PRO A 151 8.80 -6.81 17.83
N ARG A 152 7.53 -7.15 17.95
CA ARG A 152 6.44 -6.18 18.04
C ARG A 152 6.59 -5.36 19.32
N GLU A 153 6.48 -4.04 19.18
CA GLU A 153 6.48 -3.09 20.29
C GLU A 153 5.05 -2.79 20.74
N GLU A 154 4.84 -2.64 22.03
CA GLU A 154 3.56 -2.23 22.60
C GLU A 154 3.67 -0.80 23.15
N PHE A 155 2.63 0.01 22.95
CA PHE A 155 2.57 1.39 23.45
C PHE A 155 1.15 1.82 23.76
N ILE A 156 0.98 3.00 24.36
CA ILE A 156 -0.35 3.58 24.59
C ILE A 156 -0.80 4.24 23.28
N ALA A 157 -1.90 3.73 22.73
CA ALA A 157 -2.42 4.25 21.47
C ALA A 157 -2.96 5.68 21.61
N PRO A 158 -2.81 6.53 20.59
CA PRO A 158 -3.34 7.89 20.59
C PRO A 158 -4.88 7.93 20.49
N ARG A 159 -5.49 6.84 20.02
CA ARG A 159 -6.94 6.66 19.83
C ARG A 159 -7.36 5.26 20.25
N LEU A 160 -8.65 5.05 20.48
CA LEU A 160 -9.20 3.73 20.81
C LEU A 160 -9.00 2.73 19.69
N PHE A 161 -9.17 3.15 18.43
CA PHE A 161 -9.07 2.29 17.25
C PHE A 161 -8.40 3.04 16.10
N GLY A 162 -7.78 2.29 15.23
CA GLY A 162 -7.21 2.80 14.00
C GLY A 162 -5.93 2.09 13.60
N THR A 163 -5.40 2.53 12.47
CA THR A 163 -4.10 2.09 11.96
C THR A 163 -3.31 3.28 11.44
N ARG A 164 -2.01 3.20 11.55
CA ARG A 164 -1.08 4.13 10.90
C ARG A 164 0.02 3.33 10.23
N THR A 165 0.22 3.56 8.94
CA THR A 165 1.26 2.87 8.20
C THR A 165 2.10 3.87 7.44
N ALA A 166 3.41 3.88 7.74
CA ALA A 166 4.41 4.70 7.06
C ALA A 166 5.21 3.84 6.09
N PHE A 167 5.38 4.33 4.87
CA PHE A 167 6.11 3.69 3.79
C PHE A 167 7.29 4.57 3.36
N HIS A 168 8.45 3.94 3.22
CA HIS A 168 9.62 4.52 2.57
C HIS A 168 9.92 3.66 1.35
N LEU A 169 9.45 4.10 0.18
CA LEU A 169 9.62 3.37 -1.07
C LEU A 169 11.11 3.23 -1.42
N ASP A 170 11.45 2.16 -2.10
CA ASP A 170 12.83 1.84 -2.49
C ASP A 170 13.27 2.73 -3.66
N PRO A 171 14.20 3.68 -3.45
CA PRO A 171 14.67 4.56 -4.52
C PRO A 171 15.43 3.80 -5.62
N SER A 172 15.97 2.62 -5.30
CA SER A 172 16.61 1.76 -6.31
C SER A 172 15.60 1.06 -7.21
N PHE A 173 14.38 0.94 -6.73
CA PHE A 173 13.27 0.36 -7.48
C PHE A 173 12.49 1.43 -8.25
N CYS A 174 12.12 2.53 -7.61
CA CYS A 174 11.31 3.60 -8.20
C CYS A 174 12.09 4.45 -9.23
N GLY A 175 13.41 4.32 -9.30
CA GLY A 175 14.22 5.11 -10.23
C GLY A 175 14.64 6.49 -9.69
N GLN A 176 15.63 7.11 -10.38
CA GLN A 176 16.10 8.43 -9.98
C GLN A 176 15.16 9.51 -10.50
N GLY A 177 14.70 10.38 -9.62
CA GLY A 177 13.84 11.52 -9.95
C GLY A 177 12.35 11.18 -10.01
N GLU A 178 11.96 9.95 -9.69
CA GLU A 178 10.55 9.62 -9.46
C GLU A 178 10.11 10.12 -8.08
N ALA A 179 8.91 10.69 -8.03
CA ALA A 179 8.39 11.31 -6.82
C ALA A 179 6.86 11.18 -6.75
N ILE A 180 6.35 11.19 -5.53
CA ILE A 180 4.93 11.43 -5.30
C ILE A 180 4.58 12.82 -5.86
N ALA A 181 3.49 12.90 -6.63
CA ALA A 181 3.07 14.16 -7.24
C ALA A 181 2.86 15.26 -6.21
N TRP A 182 3.17 16.51 -6.59
CA TRP A 182 2.92 17.68 -5.76
C TRP A 182 1.45 18.09 -5.79
N ALA A 183 0.99 18.70 -4.71
CA ALA A 183 -0.35 19.29 -4.61
C ALA A 183 -1.49 18.30 -4.91
N LEU A 184 -1.34 17.05 -4.44
CA LEU A 184 -2.40 16.05 -4.55
C LEU A 184 -3.66 16.49 -3.82
N ARG A 185 -4.80 16.23 -4.45
CA ARG A 185 -6.12 16.52 -3.87
C ARG A 185 -6.80 15.22 -3.46
N PRO A 186 -7.69 15.25 -2.45
CA PRO A 186 -8.45 14.09 -2.03
C PRO A 186 -9.15 13.35 -3.17
N GLU A 187 -9.70 14.08 -4.14
CA GLU A 187 -10.41 13.53 -5.30
C GLU A 187 -9.48 12.68 -6.18
N GLU A 188 -8.21 13.04 -6.27
CA GLU A 188 -7.20 12.31 -7.07
C GLU A 188 -6.80 11.00 -6.41
N LEU A 189 -6.93 10.89 -5.08
CA LEU A 189 -6.66 9.68 -4.32
C LEU A 189 -7.89 8.78 -4.13
N HIS A 190 -9.05 9.21 -4.61
CA HIS A 190 -10.33 8.52 -4.35
C HIS A 190 -10.83 7.68 -5.51
N GLY A 191 -10.20 7.48 -6.55
CA GLY A 191 -10.59 6.65 -7.68
C GLY A 191 -11.97 6.99 -8.29
N GLU A 192 -12.09 6.87 -9.60
CA GLU A 192 -13.28 7.27 -10.38
C GLU A 192 -14.55 6.43 -10.08
N THR A 193 -14.39 5.26 -9.47
CA THR A 193 -15.51 4.33 -9.22
C THR A 193 -16.27 4.63 -7.93
N CYS A 194 -15.77 5.51 -7.08
CA CYS A 194 -16.41 5.85 -5.83
C CYS A 194 -17.49 6.92 -6.04
N LYS A 195 -18.69 6.64 -5.53
CA LYS A 195 -19.85 7.53 -5.68
C LYS A 195 -19.86 8.70 -4.70
N GLU A 196 -19.07 8.61 -3.64
CA GLU A 196 -18.96 9.64 -2.62
C GLU A 196 -17.66 10.40 -2.81
N HIS A 197 -17.74 11.71 -2.82
CA HIS A 197 -16.55 12.55 -2.90
C HIS A 197 -16.01 12.82 -1.50
N PRO A 198 -14.76 12.43 -1.19
CA PRO A 198 -14.16 12.76 0.09
C PRO A 198 -14.06 14.29 0.23
N SER A 199 -14.38 14.78 1.40
CA SER A 199 -14.13 16.17 1.71
C SER A 199 -12.73 16.35 2.33
N PRO A 200 -12.11 17.52 2.26
CA PRO A 200 -10.83 17.77 2.93
C PRO A 200 -10.86 17.53 4.44
N THR A 201 -12.05 17.52 5.05
CA THR A 201 -12.23 17.23 6.48
C THR A 201 -12.25 15.75 6.79
N THR A 202 -12.67 14.90 5.85
CA THR A 202 -12.68 13.43 6.00
C THR A 202 -11.45 12.79 5.44
N PHE A 203 -10.69 13.50 4.59
CA PHE A 203 -9.50 13.03 3.93
C PHE A 203 -8.46 14.16 3.82
N PRO A 204 -7.86 14.62 4.92
CA PRO A 204 -6.79 15.61 4.85
C PRO A 204 -5.52 15.02 4.26
N ILE A 205 -4.91 15.74 3.31
CA ILE A 205 -3.58 15.49 2.77
C ILE A 205 -2.66 16.60 3.24
N ARG A 206 -1.56 16.25 3.88
CA ARG A 206 -0.52 17.17 4.32
C ARG A 206 0.77 16.86 3.57
N ASP A 207 1.21 17.79 2.74
CA ASP A 207 2.51 17.72 2.08
C ASP A 207 3.55 18.45 2.94
N LEU A 208 4.38 17.69 3.64
CA LEU A 208 5.38 18.23 4.56
C LEU A 208 6.69 18.60 3.85
N ARG A 209 6.84 18.29 2.55
CA ARG A 209 8.04 18.61 1.77
C ARG A 209 8.27 20.12 1.66
N SER A 210 7.18 20.87 1.53
CA SER A 210 7.23 22.34 1.44
C SER A 210 7.65 23.04 2.73
N GLU A 211 7.50 22.36 3.88
CA GLU A 211 7.89 22.93 5.19
C GLU A 211 9.40 22.83 5.44
N THR A 212 10.11 21.97 4.67
CA THR A 212 11.54 21.71 4.84
C THR A 212 12.43 22.66 4.02
N GLU A 213 11.86 23.40 3.06
CA GLU A 213 12.62 24.28 2.13
C GLU A 213 12.73 25.74 2.59
N THR A 214 12.52 26.08 3.84
CA THR A 214 12.81 27.45 4.31
C THR A 214 14.31 27.54 4.60
N PRO A 215 15.14 28.09 3.68
CA PRO A 215 16.54 28.36 4.01
C PRO A 215 16.54 29.46 5.08
N VAL A 216 17.19 29.18 6.20
CA VAL A 216 17.57 30.23 7.14
C VAL A 216 18.52 31.16 6.39
N SER A 217 17.99 32.30 5.93
CA SER A 217 18.83 33.37 5.40
C SER A 217 19.60 33.98 6.56
N GLU A 218 20.92 33.79 6.55
CA GLU A 218 21.88 34.58 7.33
C GLU A 218 21.87 36.07 6.90
#